data_f1f39e16ecc778e05d82ecff74b42f4b
#
_entry.id   f1f39e16ecc778e05d82ecff74b42f4b
#
_cell.length_a   1.000
_cell.length_b   1.000
_cell.length_c   1.000
_cell.angle_alpha   90.00
_cell.angle_beta   90.00
_cell.angle_gamma   90.00
#
_symmetry.space_group_name_H-M   'P 1'
#
loop_
_entity.id
_entity.type
_entity.pdbx_description
1 polymer ?
#
loop_
_entity_poly.entity_id
_entity_poly.type
_entity_poly.pdbx_seq_one_letter_code
_entity_poly.pdbx_strand_id
1 'polypeptide(L)'
;MTELKLLQCRLDGRYDIEDCLGRGSYAEIYMARDRGAADERFRKVVIKALNVLLQGYQDADLERTLIQNFQNEAIALDRVRHPNIISRLGHGTAIDLTGTAFHYIVLEYLGGGDLSMLCRKEALKLDRALFFLQQICAGLAHAHESGVIHRDIKPQNLLLTTNHEIVKIADFGVAKIEAAEGAITRVGTNIYAAPEHNPLVQTAALDPNSRQSAQTQLTPAADIYSLAKTAYTMICGVPPRAFAHHAITELPAPMSLEPWAPSVLRVLERATQARPGERYQRMQDFWDELSDAALPATRPLIATPAPRHISSDLKLEADLVTAAAPPMNVFAKLSSKLSTSCSRVIRIPNSNGR
;
A
#
# COMPACT_ATOMS: atom_id res chain seq x y z
N MET A 1 -9.60 -27.35 -4.21
CA MET A 1 -9.46 -25.91 -4.55
C MET A 1 -9.91 -25.75 -5.99
N THR A 2 -10.94 -24.96 -6.20
CA THR A 2 -11.51 -24.76 -7.55
C THR A 2 -10.96 -23.45 -8.10
N GLU A 3 -10.03 -23.53 -9.05
CA GLU A 3 -9.42 -22.39 -9.73
C GLU A 3 -10.36 -21.86 -10.82
N LEU A 4 -10.37 -20.54 -11.03
CA LEU A 4 -11.07 -19.94 -12.16
C LEU A 4 -10.40 -20.36 -13.47
N LYS A 5 -11.19 -20.73 -14.47
CA LYS A 5 -10.71 -21.16 -15.78
C LYS A 5 -10.63 -19.95 -16.73
N LEU A 6 -9.59 -19.14 -16.54
CA LEU A 6 -9.39 -17.87 -17.25
C LEU A 6 -8.18 -17.85 -18.19
N LEU A 7 -7.21 -18.75 -18.05
CA LEU A 7 -6.03 -18.75 -18.92
C LEU A 7 -6.41 -18.93 -20.38
N GLN A 8 -5.79 -18.13 -21.27
CA GLN A 8 -6.06 -18.08 -22.71
C GLN A 8 -7.51 -17.69 -23.03
N CYS A 9 -8.15 -16.92 -22.16
CA CYS A 9 -9.49 -16.39 -22.35
C CYS A 9 -9.45 -14.89 -22.60
N ARG A 10 -10.53 -14.39 -23.24
CA ARG A 10 -10.79 -12.95 -23.32
C ARG A 10 -11.90 -12.59 -22.32
N LEU A 11 -11.52 -11.78 -21.34
CA LEU A 11 -12.42 -11.26 -20.33
C LEU A 11 -13.08 -10.00 -20.87
N ASP A 12 -14.42 -9.94 -20.79
CA ASP A 12 -15.25 -8.79 -21.17
C ASP A 12 -15.02 -8.29 -22.62
N GLY A 13 -14.64 -9.20 -23.53
CA GLY A 13 -14.32 -8.86 -24.91
C GLY A 13 -13.07 -7.98 -25.10
N ARG A 14 -12.40 -7.59 -24.02
CA ARG A 14 -11.34 -6.57 -23.98
C ARG A 14 -10.00 -7.08 -23.48
N TYR A 15 -9.98 -7.87 -22.40
CA TYR A 15 -8.73 -8.24 -21.70
C TYR A 15 -8.34 -9.67 -22.06
N ASP A 16 -7.26 -9.83 -22.84
CA ASP A 16 -6.70 -11.14 -23.17
C ASP A 16 -5.85 -11.62 -21.98
N ILE A 17 -6.32 -12.66 -21.28
CA ILE A 17 -5.61 -13.22 -20.11
C ILE A 17 -4.41 -14.02 -20.61
N GLU A 18 -3.20 -13.62 -20.18
CA GLU A 18 -1.94 -14.23 -20.64
C GLU A 18 -1.38 -15.24 -19.62
N ASP A 19 -1.31 -14.85 -18.32
CA ASP A 19 -0.66 -15.66 -17.30
C ASP A 19 -1.30 -15.46 -15.92
N CYS A 20 -1.12 -16.44 -15.02
CA CYS A 20 -1.49 -16.33 -13.61
C CYS A 20 -0.26 -15.92 -12.80
N LEU A 21 -0.24 -14.71 -12.29
CA LEU A 21 0.88 -14.17 -11.51
C LEU A 21 0.91 -14.68 -10.06
N GLY A 22 -0.24 -15.09 -9.53
CA GLY A 22 -0.32 -15.59 -8.17
C GLY A 22 -1.74 -15.83 -7.69
N ARG A 23 -1.82 -16.45 -6.51
CA ARG A 23 -3.08 -16.75 -5.82
C ARG A 23 -2.97 -16.34 -4.36
N GLY A 24 -3.88 -15.50 -3.94
CA GLY A 24 -4.09 -15.12 -2.55
C GLY A 24 -5.09 -16.03 -1.85
N SER A 25 -5.57 -15.60 -0.67
CA SER A 25 -6.56 -16.38 0.09
C SER A 25 -7.92 -16.46 -0.62
N TYR A 26 -8.33 -15.37 -1.28
CA TYR A 26 -9.65 -15.24 -1.92
C TYR A 26 -9.61 -14.57 -3.28
N ALA A 27 -8.42 -14.37 -3.86
CA ALA A 27 -8.27 -13.75 -5.16
C ALA A 27 -7.17 -14.42 -5.96
N GLU A 28 -7.38 -14.48 -7.26
CA GLU A 28 -6.39 -14.88 -8.24
C GLU A 28 -5.95 -13.65 -9.04
N ILE A 29 -4.64 -13.55 -9.27
CA ILE A 29 -4.02 -12.41 -9.93
C ILE A 29 -3.52 -12.86 -11.30
N TYR A 30 -4.03 -12.22 -12.34
CA TYR A 30 -3.67 -12.55 -13.72
C TYR A 30 -3.01 -11.36 -14.41
N MET A 31 -2.02 -11.64 -15.23
CA MET A 31 -1.54 -10.69 -16.24
C MET A 31 -2.46 -10.77 -17.46
N ALA A 32 -2.81 -9.60 -17.97
CA ALA A 32 -3.64 -9.52 -19.16
C ALA A 32 -3.20 -8.38 -20.10
N ARG A 33 -3.59 -8.51 -21.36
CA ARG A 33 -3.43 -7.46 -22.38
C ARG A 33 -4.74 -6.75 -22.62
N ASP A 34 -4.76 -5.44 -22.42
CA ASP A 34 -5.91 -4.59 -22.75
C ASP A 34 -5.88 -4.22 -24.23
N ARG A 35 -6.83 -4.71 -25.01
CA ARG A 35 -6.97 -4.41 -26.43
C ARG A 35 -7.54 -3.02 -26.70
N GLY A 36 -8.22 -2.44 -25.73
CA GLY A 36 -8.80 -1.11 -25.80
C GLY A 36 -7.87 0.00 -25.35
N ALA A 37 -6.65 -0.32 -24.89
CA ALA A 37 -5.70 0.68 -24.46
C ALA A 37 -5.17 1.50 -25.64
N ALA A 38 -5.40 2.81 -25.60
CA ALA A 38 -4.85 3.74 -26.59
C ALA A 38 -3.34 3.98 -26.41
N ASP A 39 -2.84 3.83 -25.16
CA ASP A 39 -1.44 4.01 -24.80
C ASP A 39 -0.79 2.65 -24.52
N GLU A 40 0.37 2.42 -25.12
CA GLU A 40 1.17 1.20 -24.97
C GLU A 40 1.53 0.91 -23.49
N ARG A 41 1.69 1.97 -22.69
CA ARG A 41 2.00 1.87 -21.24
C ARG A 41 0.90 1.17 -20.45
N PHE A 42 -0.36 1.28 -20.91
CA PHE A 42 -1.53 0.66 -20.27
C PHE A 42 -1.99 -0.62 -20.98
N ARG A 43 -1.22 -1.10 -21.97
CA ARG A 43 -1.55 -2.32 -22.69
C ARG A 43 -1.39 -3.57 -21.83
N LYS A 44 -0.42 -3.60 -20.92
CA LYS A 44 -0.33 -4.63 -19.88
C LYS A 44 -1.09 -4.17 -18.63
N VAL A 45 -1.97 -5.04 -18.16
CA VAL A 45 -2.79 -4.80 -16.97
C VAL A 45 -2.78 -6.03 -16.06
N VAL A 46 -3.18 -5.84 -14.82
CA VAL A 46 -3.40 -6.91 -13.86
C VAL A 46 -4.90 -7.06 -13.63
N ILE A 47 -5.40 -8.28 -13.72
CA ILE A 47 -6.77 -8.64 -13.33
C ILE A 47 -6.69 -9.31 -11.96
N LYS A 48 -7.22 -8.66 -10.93
CA LYS A 48 -7.47 -9.24 -9.61
C LYS A 48 -8.88 -9.82 -9.64
N ALA A 49 -9.01 -11.14 -9.66
CA ALA A 49 -10.28 -11.85 -9.74
C ALA A 49 -10.62 -12.43 -8.38
N LEU A 50 -11.80 -12.06 -7.82
CA LEU A 50 -12.30 -12.64 -6.58
C LEU A 50 -12.76 -14.07 -6.83
N ASN A 51 -12.18 -15.04 -6.10
CA ASN A 51 -12.58 -16.43 -6.15
C ASN A 51 -12.94 -16.91 -4.74
N VAL A 52 -14.20 -16.87 -4.40
CA VAL A 52 -14.73 -17.27 -3.08
C VAL A 52 -14.59 -18.77 -2.82
N LEU A 53 -14.44 -19.58 -3.89
CA LEU A 53 -14.31 -21.03 -3.81
C LEU A 53 -12.87 -21.52 -3.54
N LEU A 54 -11.86 -20.63 -3.54
CA LEU A 54 -10.46 -21.00 -3.33
C LEU A 54 -10.22 -21.71 -2.01
N GLN A 55 -10.98 -21.41 -0.96
CA GLN A 55 -10.85 -22.03 0.37
C GLN A 55 -11.73 -23.26 0.55
N GLY A 56 -12.57 -23.60 -0.44
CA GLY A 56 -13.44 -24.77 -0.38
C GLY A 56 -14.63 -24.65 0.57
N TYR A 57 -14.87 -23.49 1.16
CA TYR A 57 -16.03 -23.24 2.01
C TYR A 57 -17.20 -22.68 1.19
N GLN A 58 -18.39 -23.24 1.41
CA GLN A 58 -19.67 -22.71 0.89
C GLN A 58 -20.45 -22.06 2.05
N ASP A 59 -19.97 -20.91 2.49
CA ASP A 59 -20.64 -20.09 3.49
C ASP A 59 -21.14 -18.80 2.81
N ALA A 60 -22.45 -18.65 2.71
CA ALA A 60 -23.09 -17.53 2.03
C ALA A 60 -22.82 -16.18 2.71
N ASP A 61 -22.63 -16.15 4.02
CA ASP A 61 -22.34 -14.91 4.74
C ASP A 61 -20.88 -14.50 4.55
N LEU A 62 -19.97 -15.47 4.51
CA LEU A 62 -18.57 -15.25 4.15
C LEU A 62 -18.46 -14.76 2.71
N GLU A 63 -19.15 -15.39 1.76
CA GLU A 63 -19.17 -14.98 0.36
C GLU A 63 -19.66 -13.53 0.21
N ARG A 64 -20.78 -13.18 0.84
CA ARG A 64 -21.31 -11.81 0.82
C ARG A 64 -20.31 -10.79 1.37
N THR A 65 -19.65 -11.14 2.47
CA THR A 65 -18.63 -10.30 3.09
C THR A 65 -17.42 -10.12 2.19
N LEU A 66 -16.93 -11.18 1.52
CA LEU A 66 -15.83 -11.13 0.57
C LEU A 66 -16.13 -10.23 -0.63
N ILE A 67 -17.33 -10.37 -1.20
CA ILE A 67 -17.81 -9.54 -2.31
C ILE A 67 -17.86 -8.06 -1.87
N GLN A 68 -18.46 -7.78 -0.72
CA GLN A 68 -18.56 -6.41 -0.19
C GLN A 68 -17.16 -5.79 0.01
N ASN A 69 -16.23 -6.55 0.55
CA ASN A 69 -14.86 -6.12 0.79
C ASN A 69 -14.12 -5.83 -0.52
N PHE A 70 -14.30 -6.68 -1.51
CA PHE A 70 -13.73 -6.51 -2.83
C PHE A 70 -14.26 -5.25 -3.54
N GLN A 71 -15.57 -4.98 -3.39
CA GLN A 71 -16.20 -3.76 -3.89
C GLN A 71 -15.69 -2.52 -3.15
N ASN A 72 -15.54 -2.60 -1.83
CA ASN A 72 -15.00 -1.51 -1.00
C ASN A 72 -13.55 -1.17 -1.40
N GLU A 73 -12.72 -2.17 -1.74
CA GLU A 73 -11.37 -1.94 -2.27
C GLU A 73 -11.40 -1.14 -3.58
N ALA A 74 -12.30 -1.49 -4.49
CA ALA A 74 -12.47 -0.76 -5.74
C ALA A 74 -12.89 0.71 -5.49
N ILE A 75 -13.80 0.95 -4.55
CA ILE A 75 -14.25 2.30 -4.16
C ILE A 75 -13.12 3.08 -3.51
N ALA A 76 -12.34 2.46 -2.62
CA ALA A 76 -11.21 3.10 -1.97
C ALA A 76 -10.18 3.57 -3.01
N LEU A 77 -9.81 2.71 -3.96
CA LEU A 77 -8.87 3.06 -5.03
C LEU A 77 -9.36 4.21 -5.93
N ASP A 78 -10.66 4.41 -6.06
CA ASP A 78 -11.19 5.58 -6.78
C ASP A 78 -11.04 6.89 -6.00
N ARG A 79 -11.12 6.81 -4.67
CA ARG A 79 -10.98 7.99 -3.79
C ARG A 79 -9.54 8.46 -3.63
N VAL A 80 -8.58 7.53 -3.67
CA VAL A 80 -7.18 7.80 -3.30
C VAL A 80 -6.23 7.82 -4.51
N ARG A 81 -6.61 8.51 -5.58
CA ARG A 81 -5.76 8.62 -6.78
C ARG A 81 -4.50 9.43 -6.49
N HIS A 82 -3.34 8.76 -6.53
CA HIS A 82 -2.04 9.37 -6.24
C HIS A 82 -0.92 8.65 -7.03
N PRO A 83 0.17 9.33 -7.44
CA PRO A 83 1.28 8.69 -8.15
C PRO A 83 1.88 7.47 -7.43
N ASN A 84 1.87 7.47 -6.10
CA ASN A 84 2.39 6.38 -5.27
C ASN A 84 1.29 5.43 -4.74
N ILE A 85 0.13 5.40 -5.37
CA ILE A 85 -0.94 4.43 -5.13
C ILE A 85 -1.24 3.74 -6.45
N ILE A 86 -1.49 2.43 -6.41
CA ILE A 86 -1.82 1.65 -7.61
C ILE A 86 -3.08 2.18 -8.26
N SER A 87 -3.06 2.34 -9.59
CA SER A 87 -4.20 2.85 -10.34
C SER A 87 -5.18 1.74 -10.67
N ARG A 88 -6.45 1.92 -10.34
CA ARG A 88 -7.54 1.11 -10.83
C ARG A 88 -7.97 1.61 -12.22
N LEU A 89 -7.96 0.72 -13.22
CA LEU A 89 -8.28 1.01 -14.61
C LEU A 89 -9.71 0.58 -15.00
N GLY A 90 -10.29 -0.37 -14.22
CA GLY A 90 -11.63 -0.87 -14.47
C GLY A 90 -12.07 -1.88 -13.42
N HIS A 91 -13.29 -2.36 -13.54
CA HIS A 91 -13.84 -3.47 -12.75
C HIS A 91 -15.03 -4.07 -13.49
N GLY A 92 -15.44 -5.27 -13.10
CA GLY A 92 -16.62 -5.91 -13.64
C GLY A 92 -16.99 -7.21 -12.93
N THR A 93 -17.97 -7.89 -13.51
CA THR A 93 -18.39 -9.24 -13.13
C THR A 93 -18.45 -10.08 -14.38
N ALA A 94 -17.92 -11.29 -14.32
CA ALA A 94 -17.90 -12.21 -15.45
C ALA A 94 -18.18 -13.64 -15.01
N ILE A 95 -18.33 -14.53 -15.98
CA ILE A 95 -18.52 -15.97 -15.76
C ILE A 95 -17.37 -16.68 -16.46
N ASP A 96 -16.64 -17.52 -15.73
CA ASP A 96 -15.54 -18.31 -16.27
C ASP A 96 -16.02 -19.43 -17.22
N LEU A 97 -15.10 -20.21 -17.78
CA LEU A 97 -15.43 -21.30 -18.72
C LEU A 97 -16.21 -22.45 -18.07
N THR A 98 -16.22 -22.54 -16.74
CA THR A 98 -16.97 -23.57 -15.99
C THR A 98 -18.35 -23.11 -15.54
N GLY A 99 -18.71 -21.84 -15.79
CA GLY A 99 -19.98 -21.25 -15.36
C GLY A 99 -19.90 -20.56 -14.00
N THR A 100 -18.71 -20.42 -13.40
CA THR A 100 -18.51 -19.74 -12.12
C THR A 100 -18.51 -18.23 -12.30
N ALA A 101 -19.45 -17.54 -11.64
CA ALA A 101 -19.49 -16.08 -11.61
C ALA A 101 -18.41 -15.54 -10.65
N PHE A 102 -17.74 -14.46 -11.05
CA PHE A 102 -16.72 -13.82 -10.24
C PHE A 102 -16.66 -12.31 -10.49
N HIS A 103 -16.23 -11.55 -9.48
CA HIS A 103 -15.94 -10.13 -9.61
C HIS A 103 -14.45 -9.92 -9.91
N TYR A 104 -14.13 -8.87 -10.67
CA TYR A 104 -12.75 -8.54 -10.95
C TYR A 104 -12.49 -7.03 -10.91
N ILE A 105 -11.24 -6.68 -10.59
CA ILE A 105 -10.69 -5.32 -10.66
C ILE A 105 -9.54 -5.36 -11.66
N VAL A 106 -9.46 -4.34 -12.52
CA VAL A 106 -8.35 -4.13 -13.44
C VAL A 106 -7.43 -3.08 -12.86
N LEU A 107 -6.16 -3.43 -12.69
CA LEU A 107 -5.13 -2.58 -12.13
C LEU A 107 -4.01 -2.34 -13.15
N GLU A 108 -3.26 -1.25 -13.00
CA GLU A 108 -2.04 -1.06 -13.75
C GLU A 108 -1.03 -2.18 -13.48
N TYR A 109 -0.24 -2.54 -14.49
CA TYR A 109 0.82 -3.53 -14.35
C TYR A 109 2.13 -2.86 -13.91
N LEU A 110 2.74 -3.39 -12.83
CA LEU A 110 4.01 -2.93 -12.29
C LEU A 110 5.04 -4.06 -12.37
N GLY A 111 6.02 -3.90 -13.27
CA GLY A 111 6.96 -4.97 -13.63
C GLY A 111 8.19 -5.09 -12.74
N GLY A 112 8.34 -4.26 -11.70
CA GLY A 112 9.51 -4.24 -10.80
C GLY A 112 9.43 -5.18 -9.60
N GLY A 113 8.33 -5.93 -9.46
CA GLY A 113 8.08 -6.75 -8.27
C GLY A 113 7.67 -5.94 -7.06
N ASP A 114 7.85 -6.48 -5.87
CA ASP A 114 7.55 -5.84 -4.60
C ASP A 114 8.82 -5.53 -3.77
N LEU A 115 8.69 -4.66 -2.78
CA LEU A 115 9.83 -4.31 -1.91
C LEU A 115 10.35 -5.50 -1.10
N SER A 116 9.54 -6.54 -0.83
CA SER A 116 10.02 -7.71 -0.12
C SER A 116 11.01 -8.52 -0.95
N MET A 117 10.83 -8.53 -2.28
CA MET A 117 11.78 -9.17 -3.20
C MET A 117 13.12 -8.43 -3.23
N LEU A 118 13.07 -7.10 -3.15
CA LEU A 118 14.27 -6.27 -3.13
C LEU A 118 15.02 -6.44 -1.80
N CYS A 119 14.32 -6.34 -0.65
CA CYS A 119 14.91 -6.49 0.68
C CYS A 119 15.45 -7.90 0.96
N ARG A 120 14.90 -8.94 0.33
CA ARG A 120 15.44 -10.32 0.46
C ARG A 120 16.79 -10.53 -0.20
N LYS A 121 17.14 -9.70 -1.19
CA LYS A 121 18.45 -9.77 -1.84
C LYS A 121 19.52 -9.16 -0.95
N GLU A 122 19.24 -7.98 -0.40
CA GLU A 122 20.12 -7.25 0.51
C GLU A 122 19.34 -6.17 1.26
N ALA A 123 19.90 -5.73 2.39
CA ALA A 123 19.42 -4.53 3.10
C ALA A 123 19.60 -3.30 2.19
N LEU A 124 18.63 -2.41 2.19
CA LEU A 124 18.75 -1.18 1.42
C LEU A 124 19.66 -0.20 2.16
N LYS A 125 20.52 0.49 1.41
CA LYS A 125 21.22 1.67 1.95
C LYS A 125 20.19 2.68 2.43
N LEU A 126 20.52 3.43 3.48
CA LEU A 126 19.59 4.35 4.12
C LEU A 126 18.97 5.36 3.14
N ASP A 127 19.80 5.96 2.28
CA ASP A 127 19.35 6.89 1.24
C ASP A 127 18.30 6.28 0.30
N ARG A 128 18.49 5.01 -0.09
CA ARG A 128 17.55 4.29 -0.94
C ARG A 128 16.27 3.92 -0.19
N ALA A 129 16.38 3.54 1.07
CA ALA A 129 15.21 3.28 1.93
C ALA A 129 14.39 4.56 2.11
N LEU A 130 15.03 5.69 2.41
CA LEU A 130 14.37 7.00 2.54
C LEU A 130 13.70 7.45 1.24
N PHE A 131 14.34 7.22 0.10
CA PHE A 131 13.75 7.53 -1.21
C PHE A 131 12.41 6.82 -1.44
N PHE A 132 12.29 5.56 -1.07
CA PHE A 132 11.01 4.86 -1.14
C PHE A 132 10.06 5.27 -0.02
N LEU A 133 10.55 5.44 1.22
CA LEU A 133 9.72 5.84 2.35
C LEU A 133 9.05 7.20 2.13
N GLN A 134 9.75 8.16 1.52
CA GLN A 134 9.17 9.45 1.13
C GLN A 134 7.93 9.28 0.23
N GLN A 135 8.05 8.43 -0.78
CA GLN A 135 6.97 8.16 -1.72
C GLN A 135 5.79 7.45 -1.05
N ILE A 136 6.08 6.47 -0.18
CA ILE A 136 5.06 5.73 0.56
C ILE A 136 4.32 6.67 1.53
N CYS A 137 5.06 7.50 2.27
CA CYS A 137 4.48 8.49 3.17
C CYS A 137 3.57 9.48 2.43
N ALA A 138 3.98 9.97 1.25
CA ALA A 138 3.16 10.85 0.43
C ALA A 138 1.85 10.18 -0.02
N GLY A 139 1.92 8.91 -0.47
CA GLY A 139 0.73 8.13 -0.83
C GLY A 139 -0.20 7.88 0.36
N LEU A 140 0.33 7.50 1.52
CA LEU A 140 -0.45 7.26 2.73
C LEU A 140 -1.06 8.55 3.31
N ALA A 141 -0.31 9.67 3.32
CA ALA A 141 -0.83 10.95 3.76
C ALA A 141 -2.07 11.35 2.92
N HIS A 142 -1.97 11.23 1.58
CA HIS A 142 -3.09 11.49 0.69
C HIS A 142 -4.29 10.54 0.94
N ALA A 143 -4.05 9.25 1.21
CA ALA A 143 -5.11 8.31 1.56
C ALA A 143 -5.80 8.71 2.88
N HIS A 144 -5.03 9.05 3.90
CA HIS A 144 -5.53 9.47 5.21
C HIS A 144 -6.36 10.78 5.13
N GLU A 145 -5.93 11.76 4.34
CA GLU A 145 -6.68 12.99 4.06
C GLU A 145 -8.03 12.69 3.35
N SER A 146 -8.05 11.63 2.55
CA SER A 146 -9.27 11.12 1.90
C SER A 146 -10.14 10.24 2.80
N GLY A 147 -9.77 10.07 4.09
CA GLY A 147 -10.48 9.24 5.06
C GLY A 147 -10.30 7.74 4.86
N VAL A 148 -9.22 7.32 4.17
CA VAL A 148 -8.92 5.90 3.90
C VAL A 148 -7.69 5.46 4.68
N ILE A 149 -7.83 4.44 5.53
CA ILE A 149 -6.76 3.78 6.25
C ILE A 149 -6.44 2.45 5.55
N HIS A 150 -5.17 2.19 5.26
CA HIS A 150 -4.75 1.04 4.45
C HIS A 150 -4.81 -0.30 5.20
N ARG A 151 -4.38 -0.34 6.47
CA ARG A 151 -4.44 -1.48 7.42
C ARG A 151 -3.52 -2.68 7.14
N ASP A 152 -2.87 -2.76 5.99
CA ASP A 152 -1.99 -3.89 5.62
C ASP A 152 -0.71 -3.41 4.94
N ILE A 153 -0.08 -2.36 5.49
CA ILE A 153 1.22 -1.90 4.99
C ILE A 153 2.30 -2.92 5.36
N LYS A 154 2.94 -3.45 4.32
CA LYS A 154 4.05 -4.40 4.42
C LYS A 154 4.82 -4.42 3.10
N PRO A 155 6.08 -4.91 3.06
CA PRO A 155 6.90 -4.88 1.84
C PRO A 155 6.25 -5.54 0.61
N GLN A 156 5.40 -6.56 0.81
CA GLN A 156 4.71 -7.27 -0.27
C GLN A 156 3.63 -6.43 -0.97
N ASN A 157 3.06 -5.46 -0.27
CA ASN A 157 2.01 -4.56 -0.79
C ASN A 157 2.58 -3.25 -1.36
N LEU A 158 3.91 -3.14 -1.46
CA LEU A 158 4.63 -2.00 -2.00
C LEU A 158 5.30 -2.40 -3.31
N LEU A 159 4.59 -2.14 -4.41
CA LEU A 159 4.99 -2.58 -5.75
C LEU A 159 5.88 -1.55 -6.43
N LEU A 160 6.80 -2.01 -7.25
CA LEU A 160 7.79 -1.18 -7.93
C LEU A 160 7.53 -1.11 -9.44
N THR A 161 7.78 0.04 -10.02
CA THR A 161 7.93 0.16 -11.48
C THR A 161 9.17 -0.62 -11.95
N THR A 162 9.20 -1.01 -13.22
CA THR A 162 10.27 -1.84 -13.81
C THR A 162 11.67 -1.24 -13.62
N ASN A 163 11.79 0.09 -13.60
CA ASN A 163 13.06 0.80 -13.36
C ASN A 163 13.35 1.00 -11.86
N HIS A 164 12.48 0.55 -10.97
CA HIS A 164 12.56 0.72 -9.52
C HIS A 164 12.63 2.19 -9.03
N GLU A 165 12.12 3.15 -9.84
CA GLU A 165 12.12 4.56 -9.45
C GLU A 165 10.86 4.99 -8.70
N ILE A 166 9.75 4.30 -8.93
CA ILE A 166 8.48 4.61 -8.30
C ILE A 166 8.01 3.39 -7.50
N VAL A 167 7.65 3.62 -6.24
CA VAL A 167 6.91 2.67 -5.42
C VAL A 167 5.45 3.05 -5.37
N LYS A 168 4.58 2.05 -5.48
CA LYS A 168 3.14 2.22 -5.40
C LYS A 168 2.54 1.30 -4.35
N ILE A 169 1.69 1.87 -3.53
CA ILE A 169 0.93 1.16 -2.50
C ILE A 169 -0.20 0.41 -3.18
N ALA A 170 -0.26 -0.90 -2.97
CA ALA A 170 -1.27 -1.79 -3.51
C ALA A 170 -2.01 -2.51 -2.39
N ASP A 171 -3.13 -3.14 -2.74
CA ASP A 171 -3.93 -3.98 -1.84
C ASP A 171 -4.51 -3.18 -0.65
N PHE A 172 -5.32 -2.15 -0.98
CA PHE A 172 -6.09 -1.37 -0.01
C PHE A 172 -7.14 -2.27 0.64
N GLY A 173 -6.70 -3.14 1.54
CA GLY A 173 -7.52 -4.09 2.27
C GLY A 173 -8.50 -3.40 3.20
N VAL A 174 -9.51 -2.76 2.64
CA VAL A 174 -10.60 -2.07 3.36
C VAL A 174 -11.34 -3.02 4.28
N ALA A 175 -11.08 -4.32 4.17
CA ALA A 175 -11.59 -5.31 5.09
C ALA A 175 -10.73 -6.58 5.03
N LYS A 176 -9.72 -6.66 5.88
CA LYS A 176 -9.49 -7.99 6.45
C LYS A 176 -10.75 -8.31 7.22
N ILE A 177 -11.53 -9.26 6.68
CA ILE A 177 -12.54 -9.94 7.48
C ILE A 177 -11.82 -10.33 8.76
N GLU A 178 -12.35 -9.93 9.90
CA GLU A 178 -12.14 -10.67 11.12
C GLU A 178 -12.59 -12.08 10.76
N ALA A 179 -11.60 -12.91 10.37
CA ALA A 179 -11.88 -14.28 9.98
C ALA A 179 -12.58 -14.88 11.17
N ALA A 180 -13.79 -15.37 10.94
CA ALA A 180 -14.52 -16.19 11.86
C ALA A 180 -13.54 -17.14 12.55
N GLU A 181 -13.65 -17.26 13.85
CA GLU A 181 -12.85 -18.07 14.74
C GLU A 181 -12.43 -19.38 14.05
N GLY A 182 -11.15 -19.53 13.71
CA GLY A 182 -10.62 -20.77 13.16
C GLY A 182 -9.75 -20.69 11.91
N ALA A 183 -9.67 -19.58 11.19
CA ALA A 183 -8.73 -19.46 10.08
C ALA A 183 -7.32 -19.26 10.63
N ILE A 184 -6.49 -20.29 10.47
CA ILE A 184 -5.05 -20.27 10.75
C ILE A 184 -4.44 -19.15 9.89
N THR A 185 -4.34 -17.97 10.47
CA THR A 185 -3.62 -16.84 9.89
C THR A 185 -2.16 -17.30 9.73
N ARG A 186 -1.67 -17.34 8.49
CA ARG A 186 -0.26 -17.66 8.22
C ARG A 186 0.61 -16.78 9.12
N VAL A 187 1.35 -17.41 10.02
CA VAL A 187 2.19 -16.83 11.08
C VAL A 187 3.14 -15.70 10.60
N GLY A 188 3.37 -15.57 9.29
CA GLY A 188 4.29 -14.58 8.71
C GLY A 188 3.72 -13.19 8.43
N THR A 189 2.38 -13.00 8.45
CA THR A 189 1.76 -11.73 8.01
C THR A 189 1.51 -10.76 9.17
N ASN A 190 1.35 -11.26 10.38
CA ASN A 190 0.97 -10.45 11.57
C ASN A 190 2.08 -9.59 12.16
N ILE A 191 3.34 -9.79 11.77
CA ILE A 191 4.49 -9.04 12.35
C ILE A 191 4.48 -7.55 11.98
N TYR A 192 3.79 -7.16 10.92
CA TYR A 192 3.64 -5.75 10.48
C TYR A 192 2.37 -5.10 11.02
N ALA A 193 1.38 -5.90 11.41
CA ALA A 193 0.08 -5.39 11.83
C ALA A 193 0.17 -4.68 13.19
N ALA A 194 -0.51 -3.54 13.30
CA ALA A 194 -0.63 -2.82 14.56
C ALA A 194 -1.42 -3.67 15.59
N PRO A 195 -1.09 -3.58 16.89
CA PRO A 195 -1.73 -4.40 17.92
C PRO A 195 -3.25 -4.31 17.93
N GLU A 196 -3.79 -3.13 17.69
CA GLU A 196 -5.24 -2.89 17.61
C GLU A 196 -5.93 -3.56 16.42
N HIS A 197 -5.17 -4.04 15.42
CA HIS A 197 -5.68 -4.81 14.29
C HIS A 197 -5.55 -6.32 14.49
N ASN A 198 -4.97 -6.76 15.62
CA ASN A 198 -4.79 -8.18 15.89
C ASN A 198 -5.87 -8.68 16.85
N PRO A 199 -6.85 -9.48 16.39
CA PRO A 199 -7.93 -9.96 17.23
C PRO A 199 -7.44 -10.81 18.41
N LEU A 200 -6.28 -11.48 18.30
CA LEU A 200 -5.70 -12.27 19.38
C LEU A 200 -5.15 -11.42 20.55
N VAL A 201 -4.78 -10.16 20.30
CA VAL A 201 -4.30 -9.24 21.35
C VAL A 201 -5.48 -8.58 22.06
N GLN A 202 -6.60 -8.39 21.37
CA GLN A 202 -7.82 -7.82 21.96
C GLN A 202 -8.44 -8.72 23.04
N THR A 203 -8.32 -10.05 22.91
CA THR A 203 -8.85 -11.01 23.91
C THR A 203 -8.06 -11.06 25.21
N ALA A 204 -6.77 -10.67 25.21
CA ALA A 204 -5.91 -10.69 26.42
C ALA A 204 -6.06 -9.44 27.30
N ALA A 205 -6.68 -8.37 26.81
CA ALA A 205 -6.80 -7.08 27.50
C ALA A 205 -8.25 -6.73 27.91
N LEU A 206 -9.17 -7.68 27.86
CA LEU A 206 -10.56 -7.45 28.27
C LEU A 206 -10.65 -7.50 29.79
N ASP A 207 -10.51 -6.35 30.44
CA ASP A 207 -11.09 -6.09 31.75
C ASP A 207 -12.64 -6.29 31.62
N PRO A 208 -13.24 -7.23 32.39
CA PRO A 208 -14.68 -7.51 32.30
C PRO A 208 -15.57 -6.29 32.58
N ASN A 209 -15.04 -5.22 33.14
CA ASN A 209 -15.75 -3.98 33.46
C ASN A 209 -15.67 -2.90 32.37
N SER A 210 -14.87 -3.04 31.35
CA SER A 210 -14.80 -2.09 30.22
C SER A 210 -15.78 -2.47 29.08
N ARG A 211 -17.07 -2.63 29.42
CA ARG A 211 -18.16 -2.79 28.41
C ARG A 211 -18.48 -1.51 27.63
N GLN A 212 -17.60 -0.54 27.60
CA GLN A 212 -17.71 0.57 26.64
C GLN A 212 -16.98 0.15 25.36
N SER A 213 -17.78 -0.12 24.36
CA SER A 213 -17.46 -0.31 22.94
C SER A 213 -16.17 0.43 22.52
N ALA A 214 -15.05 -0.19 22.72
CA ALA A 214 -13.88 0.13 21.94
C ALA A 214 -14.09 -0.46 20.53
N GLN A 215 -15.00 0.12 19.76
CA GLN A 215 -14.78 0.26 18.34
C GLN A 215 -13.44 0.96 18.28
N THR A 216 -12.38 0.19 18.14
CA THR A 216 -11.02 0.69 17.99
C THR A 216 -11.05 1.57 16.77
N GLN A 217 -11.10 2.87 17.00
CA GLN A 217 -11.23 3.86 15.93
C GLN A 217 -9.97 3.70 15.08
N LEU A 218 -10.15 3.22 13.88
CA LEU A 218 -9.07 3.04 12.92
C LEU A 218 -8.47 4.42 12.63
N THR A 219 -7.21 4.58 12.95
CA THR A 219 -6.52 5.87 12.81
C THR A 219 -5.27 5.73 11.93
N PRO A 220 -4.77 6.82 11.37
CA PRO A 220 -3.49 6.84 10.64
C PRO A 220 -2.33 6.21 11.43
N ALA A 221 -2.38 6.24 12.78
CA ALA A 221 -1.35 5.66 13.64
C ALA A 221 -1.15 4.15 13.43
N ALA A 222 -2.15 3.43 12.93
CA ALA A 222 -2.02 2.01 12.59
C ALA A 222 -1.16 1.78 11.33
N ASP A 223 -1.35 2.59 10.29
CA ASP A 223 -0.51 2.52 9.09
C ASP A 223 0.92 2.99 9.37
N ILE A 224 1.08 3.99 10.25
CA ILE A 224 2.40 4.48 10.69
C ILE A 224 3.16 3.36 11.42
N TYR A 225 2.51 2.61 12.31
CA TYR A 225 3.10 1.44 12.96
C TYR A 225 3.60 0.41 11.92
N SER A 226 2.73 0.06 10.98
CA SER A 226 3.03 -0.92 9.94
C SER A 226 4.15 -0.45 9.01
N LEU A 227 4.18 0.85 8.69
CA LEU A 227 5.23 1.46 7.87
C LEU A 227 6.58 1.49 8.62
N ALA A 228 6.60 1.79 9.91
CA ALA A 228 7.83 1.74 10.71
C ALA A 228 8.43 0.33 10.75
N LYS A 229 7.62 -0.71 10.89
CA LYS A 229 8.04 -2.11 10.76
C LYS A 229 8.56 -2.45 9.36
N THR A 230 7.94 -1.88 8.35
CA THR A 230 8.38 -2.00 6.95
C THR A 230 9.72 -1.28 6.74
N ALA A 231 9.89 -0.07 7.29
CA ALA A 231 11.14 0.67 7.25
C ALA A 231 12.29 -0.09 7.90
N TYR A 232 12.04 -0.72 9.07
CA TYR A 232 13.01 -1.63 9.67
C TYR A 232 13.44 -2.73 8.70
N THR A 233 12.47 -3.38 8.03
CA THR A 233 12.78 -4.45 7.06
C THR A 233 13.62 -3.93 5.90
N MET A 234 13.32 -2.73 5.40
CA MET A 234 14.08 -2.12 4.31
C MET A 234 15.53 -1.84 4.71
N ILE A 235 15.74 -1.27 5.89
CA ILE A 235 17.06 -0.88 6.39
C ILE A 235 17.87 -2.11 6.84
N CYS A 236 17.24 -3.07 7.50
CA CYS A 236 17.92 -4.22 8.09
C CYS A 236 17.97 -5.45 7.17
N GLY A 237 17.21 -5.49 6.07
CA GLY A 237 17.12 -6.64 5.15
C GLY A 237 16.36 -7.84 5.72
N VAL A 238 15.90 -7.75 6.97
CA VAL A 238 15.18 -8.82 7.67
C VAL A 238 13.91 -8.32 8.32
N PRO A 239 12.84 -9.14 8.35
CA PRO A 239 11.60 -8.78 9.04
C PRO A 239 11.81 -8.62 10.56
N PRO A 240 11.09 -7.70 11.23
CA PRO A 240 11.22 -7.42 12.67
C PRO A 240 10.54 -8.50 13.54
N ARG A 241 10.96 -9.77 13.40
CA ARG A 241 10.32 -10.91 14.09
C ARG A 241 10.42 -10.82 15.61
N ALA A 242 11.57 -10.36 16.12
CA ALA A 242 11.77 -10.14 17.56
C ALA A 242 10.82 -9.09 18.14
N PHE A 243 10.35 -8.19 17.29
CA PHE A 243 9.44 -7.09 17.65
C PHE A 243 8.01 -7.30 17.14
N ALA A 244 7.59 -8.53 16.82
CA ALA A 244 6.27 -8.79 16.23
C ALA A 244 5.11 -8.12 17.00
N HIS A 245 5.20 -8.10 18.33
CA HIS A 245 4.17 -7.55 19.24
C HIS A 245 4.67 -6.42 20.15
N HIS A 246 5.89 -5.91 19.90
CA HIS A 246 6.54 -4.91 20.72
C HIS A 246 7.08 -3.77 19.86
N ALA A 247 7.42 -2.66 20.52
CA ALA A 247 8.15 -1.57 19.89
C ALA A 247 9.53 -2.04 19.41
N ILE A 248 10.03 -1.43 18.34
CA ILE A 248 11.39 -1.65 17.84
C ILE A 248 12.34 -0.92 18.78
N THR A 249 13.15 -1.65 19.52
CA THR A 249 14.05 -1.09 20.55
C THR A 249 15.53 -1.23 20.20
N GLU A 250 15.85 -1.94 19.12
CA GLU A 250 17.23 -2.11 18.66
C GLU A 250 17.32 -2.31 17.16
N LEU A 251 18.47 -1.99 16.59
CA LEU A 251 18.84 -2.33 15.22
C LEU A 251 19.95 -3.38 15.27
N PRO A 252 19.94 -4.38 14.35
CA PRO A 252 21.01 -5.38 14.31
C PRO A 252 22.32 -4.77 13.83
N ALA A 253 23.45 -5.41 14.18
CA ALA A 253 24.74 -5.09 13.57
C ALA A 253 24.72 -5.53 12.07
N PRO A 254 25.36 -4.78 11.14
CA PRO A 254 26.20 -3.60 11.42
C PRO A 254 25.42 -2.27 11.51
N MET A 255 24.09 -2.24 11.28
CA MET A 255 23.27 -1.01 11.23
C MET A 255 23.32 -0.23 12.52
N SER A 256 23.35 -0.91 13.67
CA SER A 256 23.44 -0.26 15.00
C SER A 256 24.73 0.56 15.21
N LEU A 257 25.76 0.33 14.40
CA LEU A 257 27.02 1.05 14.45
C LEU A 257 27.04 2.32 13.59
N GLU A 258 26.04 2.53 12.77
CA GLU A 258 25.93 3.67 11.90
C GLU A 258 25.62 4.96 12.70
N PRO A 259 26.22 6.12 12.30
CA PRO A 259 26.02 7.37 13.03
C PRO A 259 24.55 7.83 13.15
N TRP A 260 23.72 7.47 12.17
CA TRP A 260 22.29 7.78 12.15
C TRP A 260 21.44 6.83 13.01
N ALA A 261 21.97 5.66 13.36
CA ALA A 261 21.21 4.58 13.99
C ALA A 261 20.46 5.00 15.28
N PRO A 262 21.07 5.70 16.24
CA PRO A 262 20.37 6.07 17.48
C PRO A 262 19.19 7.02 17.24
N SER A 263 19.30 7.91 16.24
CA SER A 263 18.23 8.87 15.92
C SER A 263 17.09 8.21 15.17
N VAL A 264 17.39 7.41 14.17
CA VAL A 264 16.38 6.64 13.41
C VAL A 264 15.67 5.62 14.33
N LEU A 265 16.41 4.94 15.22
CA LEU A 265 15.83 4.00 16.17
C LEU A 265 14.78 4.66 17.06
N ARG A 266 15.02 5.86 17.58
CA ARG A 266 14.04 6.60 18.41
C ARG A 266 12.73 6.85 17.63
N VAL A 267 12.82 7.18 16.34
CA VAL A 267 11.65 7.39 15.50
C VAL A 267 10.88 6.10 15.29
N LEU A 268 11.58 5.00 14.97
CA LEU A 268 10.96 3.68 14.80
C LEU A 268 10.34 3.16 16.11
N GLU A 269 11.01 3.36 17.24
CA GLU A 269 10.51 2.99 18.57
C GLU A 269 9.21 3.73 18.89
N ARG A 270 9.18 5.07 18.71
CA ARG A 270 7.98 5.87 18.92
C ARG A 270 6.84 5.44 17.99
N ALA A 271 7.12 5.23 16.70
CA ALA A 271 6.12 4.82 15.73
C ALA A 271 5.52 3.43 16.00
N THR A 272 6.24 2.57 16.72
CA THR A 272 5.83 1.20 17.03
C THR A 272 5.40 1.00 18.50
N GLN A 273 5.07 2.07 19.23
CA GLN A 273 4.49 1.96 20.57
C GLN A 273 3.18 1.18 20.56
N ALA A 274 2.89 0.46 21.66
CA ALA A 274 1.71 -0.39 21.76
C ALA A 274 0.41 0.42 21.67
N ARG A 275 0.37 1.58 22.34
CA ARG A 275 -0.81 2.46 22.35
C ARG A 275 -0.79 3.41 21.17
N PRO A 276 -1.87 3.45 20.35
CA PRO A 276 -1.94 4.35 19.19
C PRO A 276 -1.69 5.83 19.50
N GLY A 277 -2.17 6.30 20.66
CA GLY A 277 -2.00 7.70 21.10
C GLY A 277 -0.55 8.10 21.42
N GLU A 278 0.35 7.13 21.66
CA GLU A 278 1.78 7.36 21.93
C GLU A 278 2.61 7.46 20.63
N ARG A 279 2.01 7.10 19.48
CA ARG A 279 2.63 7.16 18.14
C ARG A 279 2.46 8.52 17.50
N TYR A 280 2.99 8.68 16.29
CA TYR A 280 2.64 9.78 15.40
C TYR A 280 1.16 9.68 15.00
N GLN A 281 0.48 10.82 14.96
CA GLN A 281 -0.94 10.89 14.58
C GLN A 281 -1.11 11.25 13.09
N ARG A 282 -0.09 11.82 12.47
CA ARG A 282 -0.07 12.18 11.05
C ARG A 282 1.13 11.55 10.37
N MET A 283 0.93 11.08 9.15
CA MET A 283 2.00 10.48 8.35
C MET A 283 3.12 11.47 8.05
N GLN A 284 2.79 12.75 7.87
CA GLN A 284 3.78 13.80 7.63
C GLN A 284 4.70 13.99 8.83
N ASP A 285 4.17 14.01 10.06
CA ASP A 285 4.99 14.18 11.28
C ASP A 285 6.00 13.01 11.44
N PHE A 286 5.57 11.78 11.09
CA PHE A 286 6.46 10.63 11.07
C PHE A 286 7.57 10.78 10.01
N TRP A 287 7.22 11.20 8.80
CA TRP A 287 8.18 11.40 7.72
C TRP A 287 9.20 12.50 8.06
N ASP A 288 8.74 13.64 8.53
CA ASP A 288 9.59 14.78 8.84
C ASP A 288 10.63 14.39 9.91
N GLU A 289 10.20 13.76 11.02
CA GLU A 289 11.11 13.33 12.07
C GLU A 289 12.06 12.21 11.61
N LEU A 290 11.60 11.28 10.75
CA LEU A 290 12.44 10.21 10.21
C LEU A 290 13.50 10.74 9.25
N SER A 291 13.12 11.65 8.36
CA SER A 291 14.05 12.25 7.40
C SER A 291 15.10 13.11 8.09
N ASP A 292 14.72 13.87 9.10
CA ASP A 292 15.64 14.67 9.93
C ASP A 292 16.59 13.77 10.74
N ALA A 293 16.07 12.69 11.34
CA ALA A 293 16.86 11.73 12.11
C ALA A 293 17.92 11.01 11.26
N ALA A 294 17.69 10.88 9.97
CA ALA A 294 18.60 10.22 9.03
C ALA A 294 19.69 11.16 8.47
N LEU A 295 19.56 12.47 8.67
CA LEU A 295 20.59 13.42 8.25
C LEU A 295 21.85 13.27 9.11
N PRO A 296 23.05 13.41 8.50
CA PRO A 296 24.28 13.43 9.29
C PRO A 296 24.22 14.62 10.25
N ALA A 297 24.63 14.39 11.50
CA ALA A 297 24.72 15.47 12.49
C ALA A 297 25.55 16.61 11.95
N THR A 298 24.92 17.76 11.71
CA THR A 298 25.62 18.98 11.32
C THR A 298 26.54 19.39 12.48
N ARG A 299 27.84 19.42 12.23
CA ARG A 299 28.76 20.07 13.18
C ARG A 299 28.36 21.55 13.28
N PRO A 300 28.17 22.10 14.49
CA PRO A 300 27.97 23.52 14.63
C PRO A 300 29.16 24.22 13.98
N LEU A 301 28.89 25.06 13.00
CA LEU A 301 29.90 25.98 12.50
C LEU A 301 30.31 26.81 13.71
N ILE A 302 31.61 26.74 14.08
CA ILE A 302 32.18 27.63 15.09
C ILE A 302 31.73 29.03 14.68
N ALA A 303 31.02 29.73 15.58
CA ALA A 303 30.46 31.03 15.31
C ALA A 303 31.58 31.94 14.80
N THR A 304 31.57 32.24 13.53
CA THR A 304 32.36 33.34 12.96
C THR A 304 31.84 34.60 13.63
N PRO A 305 32.73 35.46 14.20
CA PRO A 305 32.30 36.70 14.81
C PRO A 305 31.54 37.53 13.79
N ALA A 306 30.43 38.10 14.22
CA ALA A 306 29.52 38.89 13.39
C ALA A 306 30.29 39.92 12.55
N PRO A 307 30.02 40.04 11.26
CA PRO A 307 30.62 41.08 10.44
C PRO A 307 30.14 42.42 10.94
N ARG A 308 31.12 43.32 11.19
CA ARG A 308 30.84 44.72 11.55
C ARG A 308 30.01 45.34 10.44
N HIS A 309 28.92 46.04 10.85
CA HIS A 309 28.13 46.86 9.98
C HIS A 309 28.98 47.76 9.09
N ILE A 310 28.90 47.56 7.79
CA ILE A 310 29.24 48.57 6.78
C ILE A 310 27.91 48.96 6.14
N SER A 311 27.45 50.13 6.48
CA SER A 311 26.37 50.82 5.77
C SER A 311 26.86 51.27 4.40
N SER A 312 26.22 50.83 3.36
CA SER A 312 26.18 51.56 2.10
C SER A 312 24.97 51.18 1.28
N ASP A 313 24.21 52.21 0.99
CA ASP A 313 23.12 52.27 0.05
C ASP A 313 23.46 51.64 -1.30
N LEU A 314 22.63 50.75 -1.76
CA LEU A 314 22.48 50.46 -3.20
C LEU A 314 21.03 49.99 -3.44
N LYS A 315 20.25 50.90 -4.04
CA LYS A 315 18.99 50.59 -4.69
C LYS A 315 19.24 49.63 -5.85
N LEU A 316 18.53 48.53 -5.92
CA LEU A 316 18.32 47.78 -7.14
C LEU A 316 16.82 47.53 -7.32
N GLU A 317 16.36 47.92 -8.48
CA GLU A 317 15.00 47.83 -8.98
C GLU A 317 14.51 46.40 -9.08
N ALA A 318 13.25 46.20 -8.71
CA ALA A 318 12.53 44.96 -8.87
C ALA A 318 11.85 44.96 -10.24
N ASP A 319 12.20 44.01 -11.08
CA ASP A 319 11.38 43.61 -12.22
C ASP A 319 10.62 42.31 -11.88
N LEU A 320 9.32 42.50 -11.70
CA LEU A 320 8.33 41.47 -11.58
C LEU A 320 8.07 40.85 -12.96
N VAL A 321 8.30 39.55 -13.10
CA VAL A 321 7.65 38.74 -14.14
C VAL A 321 6.69 37.79 -13.48
N THR A 322 5.44 38.12 -13.49
CA THR A 322 4.30 37.30 -13.12
C THR A 322 3.99 36.34 -14.26
N ALA A 323 4.18 35.06 -14.05
CA ALA A 323 3.60 34.02 -14.90
C ALA A 323 2.32 33.48 -14.25
N ALA A 324 1.19 33.75 -14.89
CA ALA A 324 -0.12 33.31 -14.47
C ALA A 324 -0.34 31.82 -14.69
N ALA A 325 -0.90 31.15 -13.69
CA ALA A 325 -1.40 29.79 -13.78
C ALA A 325 -2.77 29.76 -14.51
N PRO A 326 -3.06 28.75 -15.32
CA PRO A 326 -4.35 28.61 -15.97
C PRO A 326 -5.45 28.11 -15.00
N PRO A 327 -6.72 28.47 -15.22
CA PRO A 327 -7.81 28.19 -14.31
C PRO A 327 -8.27 26.72 -14.38
N MET A 328 -8.45 26.14 -13.19
CA MET A 328 -9.21 24.91 -13.01
C MET A 328 -10.70 25.24 -13.10
N ASN A 329 -11.35 24.72 -14.11
CA ASN A 329 -12.78 24.38 -14.05
C ASN A 329 -13.14 23.43 -15.20
N VAL A 330 -13.85 22.41 -14.85
CA VAL A 330 -14.83 21.55 -15.53
C VAL A 330 -14.56 20.09 -15.18
N PHE A 331 -15.32 19.59 -14.24
CA PHE A 331 -15.99 18.28 -14.30
C PHE A 331 -16.84 18.09 -13.04
N ALA A 332 -18.00 18.69 -13.09
CA ALA A 332 -19.13 18.26 -12.25
C ALA A 332 -20.14 17.58 -13.18
N LYS A 333 -20.66 16.43 -12.73
CA LYS A 333 -21.73 15.59 -13.26
C LYS A 333 -21.24 14.35 -14.03
N LEU A 334 -21.23 13.26 -13.26
CA LEU A 334 -21.77 11.96 -13.71
C LEU A 334 -21.78 11.02 -12.47
N SER A 335 -22.73 11.21 -11.59
CA SER A 335 -23.21 10.17 -10.70
C SER A 335 -24.51 9.63 -11.29
N SER A 336 -24.56 8.35 -11.47
CA SER A 336 -25.69 7.45 -11.62
C SER A 336 -25.56 6.56 -12.83
N LYS A 337 -25.40 5.32 -12.56
CA LYS A 337 -25.72 4.04 -13.17
C LYS A 337 -24.52 3.11 -13.16
N LEU A 338 -24.30 2.48 -12.01
CA LEU A 338 -23.65 1.18 -11.94
C LEU A 338 -24.60 0.15 -12.58
N SER A 339 -24.52 -0.03 -13.89
CA SER A 339 -25.07 -1.21 -14.51
C SER A 339 -23.99 -2.28 -14.47
N THR A 340 -24.10 -3.23 -13.56
CA THR A 340 -23.36 -4.48 -13.58
C THR A 340 -23.77 -5.26 -14.83
N SER A 341 -23.03 -5.10 -15.92
CA SER A 341 -23.16 -6.03 -17.04
C SER A 341 -22.36 -7.28 -16.71
N CYS A 342 -23.02 -8.43 -16.64
CA CYS A 342 -22.36 -9.72 -16.48
C CYS A 342 -21.93 -10.21 -17.87
N SER A 343 -20.62 -10.22 -18.13
CA SER A 343 -20.06 -10.61 -19.43
C SER A 343 -19.47 -12.01 -19.37
N ARG A 344 -19.68 -12.77 -20.47
CA ARG A 344 -19.21 -14.15 -20.59
C ARG A 344 -17.74 -14.17 -21.06
N VAL A 345 -16.92 -14.99 -20.43
CA VAL A 345 -15.53 -15.22 -20.84
C VAL A 345 -15.49 -16.10 -22.09
N ILE A 346 -14.77 -15.65 -23.12
CA ILE A 346 -14.62 -16.37 -24.38
C ILE A 346 -13.19 -16.90 -24.49
N ARG A 347 -13.04 -18.19 -24.82
CA ARG A 347 -11.72 -18.80 -25.04
C ARG A 347 -11.08 -18.27 -26.32
N ILE A 348 -9.81 -17.88 -26.28
CA ILE A 348 -9.05 -17.45 -27.45
C ILE A 348 -8.48 -18.70 -28.13
N PRO A 349 -8.66 -18.94 -29.45
CA PRO A 349 -7.97 -20.00 -30.16
C PRO A 349 -6.45 -19.76 -30.14
N ASN A 350 -5.68 -20.80 -29.87
CA ASN A 350 -4.23 -20.75 -29.98
C ASN A 350 -3.81 -20.45 -31.42
N SER A 351 -3.19 -19.28 -31.65
CA SER A 351 -2.64 -18.90 -32.97
C SER A 351 -1.23 -19.47 -33.23
N ASN A 352 -0.81 -20.51 -32.54
CA ASN A 352 0.45 -21.21 -32.81
C ASN A 352 0.19 -22.53 -33.52
N GLY A 353 -0.05 -22.43 -34.83
CA GLY A 353 -0.10 -23.52 -35.78
C GLY A 353 0.40 -23.04 -37.12
N ARG A 354 1.73 -22.77 -37.19
CA ARG A 354 2.60 -23.04 -38.36
C ARG A 354 4.02 -22.62 -38.04
#